data_9457124b45ce76546170ed796b7dcd7b
#
_entry.id   9457124b45ce76546170ed796b7dcd7b
#
_cell.length_a   1.000
_cell.length_b   1.000
_cell.length_c   1.000
_cell.angle_alpha   90.00
_cell.angle_beta   90.00
_cell.angle_gamma   90.00
#
_symmetry.space_group_name_H-M   'P 1'
#
loop_
_entity.id
_entity.type
_entity.pdbx_description
1 polymer ?
#
loop_
_entity_poly.entity_id
_entity_poly.type
_entity_poly.pdbx_seq_one_letter_code
_entity_poly.pdbx_strand_id
1 'polypeptide(L)'
;MAIGYTSMSSMERDTCKITVNGKSYTMAEYKEMLKEKKEAEGKKAKKRKKTVKEISAVAMEVEKMLKPITTLKSLSAYYDHVYRQWGTIANEILEHHKIRPHFVRYRVNVSELSILVEEVQKMAKRNEKSAYQYVEKIAWKLEDIKEHITNLMNGAVESGLMELYKNEECINGKGRRLGLQTLAGKTFKAISQLEDAIGTLKKIADEGTDPFSVGDHMSARTRARCWA
;
A
#
# COMPACT_ATOMS: atom_id res chain seq x y z
N MET A 1 -7.23 -5.36 -69.43
CA MET A 1 -7.81 -6.70 -69.20
C MET A 1 -8.72 -6.64 -67.98
N ALA A 2 -10.03 -6.69 -68.17
CA ALA A 2 -11.00 -6.66 -67.07
C ALA A 2 -11.18 -8.09 -66.58
N ILE A 3 -10.86 -8.33 -65.31
CA ILE A 3 -11.09 -9.63 -64.68
C ILE A 3 -12.57 -9.66 -64.30
N GLY A 4 -13.38 -10.38 -65.08
CA GLY A 4 -14.78 -10.59 -64.80
C GLY A 4 -14.98 -11.38 -63.50
N TYR A 5 -15.57 -10.77 -62.47
CA TYR A 5 -16.06 -11.50 -61.31
C TYR A 5 -17.35 -12.25 -61.70
N THR A 6 -17.26 -13.54 -61.90
CA THR A 6 -18.45 -14.38 -61.97
C THR A 6 -19.07 -14.48 -60.59
N SER A 7 -20.31 -14.04 -60.41
CA SER A 7 -21.07 -14.20 -59.17
C SER A 7 -21.32 -15.69 -58.92
N MET A 8 -20.62 -16.28 -57.97
CA MET A 8 -20.88 -17.63 -57.50
C MET A 8 -22.26 -17.73 -56.86
N SER A 9 -23.01 -18.80 -57.16
CA SER A 9 -24.31 -19.06 -56.56
C SER A 9 -24.21 -19.24 -55.02
N SER A 10 -25.28 -19.03 -54.27
CA SER A 10 -25.27 -19.16 -52.80
C SER A 10 -24.89 -20.57 -52.35
N MET A 11 -25.22 -21.60 -53.13
CA MET A 11 -24.88 -23.00 -52.85
C MET A 11 -23.38 -23.32 -53.02
N GLU A 12 -22.70 -22.65 -53.95
CA GLU A 12 -21.24 -22.83 -54.14
C GLU A 12 -20.39 -22.18 -53.06
N ARG A 13 -20.91 -21.16 -52.35
CA ARG A 13 -20.21 -20.49 -51.26
C ARG A 13 -20.08 -21.36 -50.02
N ASP A 14 -21.03 -22.24 -49.75
CA ASP A 14 -21.01 -23.12 -48.56
C ASP A 14 -20.05 -24.31 -48.72
N THR A 15 -19.64 -24.64 -49.97
CA THR A 15 -18.68 -25.72 -50.21
C THR A 15 -17.23 -25.28 -50.20
N CYS A 16 -16.95 -23.97 -50.23
CA CYS A 16 -15.57 -23.46 -50.14
C CYS A 16 -14.97 -23.72 -48.76
N LYS A 17 -13.93 -24.55 -48.71
CA LYS A 17 -13.16 -24.80 -47.46
C LYS A 17 -11.93 -23.92 -47.40
N ILE A 18 -11.72 -23.30 -46.25
CA ILE A 18 -10.53 -22.50 -45.90
C ILE A 18 -9.61 -23.37 -45.06
N THR A 19 -8.37 -23.54 -45.46
CA THR A 19 -7.39 -24.29 -44.68
C THR A 19 -6.51 -23.33 -43.87
N VAL A 20 -6.55 -23.48 -42.54
CA VAL A 20 -5.72 -22.69 -41.61
C VAL A 20 -5.00 -23.67 -40.69
N ASN A 21 -3.68 -23.57 -40.62
CA ASN A 21 -2.83 -24.45 -39.81
C ASN A 21 -3.10 -25.96 -40.04
N GLY A 22 -3.34 -26.36 -41.30
CA GLY A 22 -3.57 -27.75 -41.67
C GLY A 22 -4.98 -28.29 -41.40
N LYS A 23 -5.90 -27.46 -40.90
CA LYS A 23 -7.32 -27.80 -40.67
C LYS A 23 -8.19 -27.05 -41.66
N SER A 24 -9.15 -27.76 -42.28
CA SER A 24 -10.08 -27.21 -43.26
C SER A 24 -11.41 -26.86 -42.59
N TYR A 25 -11.85 -25.62 -42.77
CA TYR A 25 -13.07 -25.03 -42.19
C TYR A 25 -14.01 -24.60 -43.33
N THR A 26 -15.30 -24.72 -43.13
CA THR A 26 -16.28 -24.04 -43.97
C THR A 26 -16.24 -22.54 -43.72
N MET A 27 -16.77 -21.71 -44.61
CA MET A 27 -16.84 -20.27 -44.47
C MET A 27 -17.59 -19.84 -43.19
N ALA A 28 -18.61 -20.59 -42.78
CA ALA A 28 -19.39 -20.36 -41.58
C ALA A 28 -18.53 -20.63 -40.34
N GLU A 29 -17.91 -21.77 -40.22
CA GLU A 29 -17.01 -22.17 -39.11
C GLU A 29 -15.82 -21.22 -38.97
N TYR A 30 -15.24 -20.78 -40.10
CA TYR A 30 -14.12 -19.83 -40.07
C TYR A 30 -14.53 -18.45 -39.55
N LYS A 31 -15.71 -17.97 -39.92
CA LYS A 31 -16.25 -16.70 -39.38
C LYS A 31 -16.53 -16.82 -37.90
N GLU A 32 -17.04 -17.94 -37.43
CA GLU A 32 -17.32 -18.18 -36.01
C GLU A 32 -16.03 -18.24 -35.19
N MET A 33 -15.02 -18.98 -35.66
CA MET A 33 -13.69 -19.03 -35.10
C MET A 33 -13.03 -17.63 -34.99
N LEU A 34 -13.18 -16.80 -36.04
CA LEU A 34 -12.67 -15.43 -36.02
C LEU A 34 -13.42 -14.53 -35.02
N LYS A 35 -14.72 -14.77 -34.86
CA LYS A 35 -15.53 -14.04 -33.86
C LYS A 35 -15.12 -14.40 -32.45
N GLU A 36 -14.99 -15.67 -32.14
CA GLU A 36 -14.49 -16.19 -30.85
C GLU A 36 -13.09 -15.63 -30.52
N LYS A 37 -12.19 -15.63 -31.51
CA LYS A 37 -10.84 -15.13 -31.38
C LYS A 37 -10.83 -13.63 -31.05
N LYS A 38 -11.66 -12.82 -31.72
CA LYS A 38 -11.82 -11.40 -31.43
C LYS A 38 -12.42 -11.14 -30.04
N GLU A 39 -13.40 -11.96 -29.63
CA GLU A 39 -14.00 -11.86 -28.29
C GLU A 39 -12.99 -12.23 -27.19
N ALA A 40 -12.19 -13.27 -27.39
CA ALA A 40 -11.14 -13.68 -26.49
C ALA A 40 -10.02 -12.62 -26.37
N GLU A 41 -9.62 -12.02 -27.49
CA GLU A 41 -8.66 -10.90 -27.52
C GLU A 41 -9.24 -9.65 -26.84
N GLY A 42 -10.51 -9.35 -27.07
CA GLY A 42 -11.22 -8.26 -26.39
C GLY A 42 -11.29 -8.45 -24.87
N LYS A 43 -11.57 -9.67 -24.40
CA LYS A 43 -11.55 -10.03 -22.96
C LYS A 43 -10.13 -9.91 -22.37
N LYS A 44 -9.10 -10.39 -23.09
CA LYS A 44 -7.69 -10.24 -22.68
C LYS A 44 -7.27 -8.76 -22.61
N ALA A 45 -7.67 -7.94 -23.58
CA ALA A 45 -7.36 -6.51 -23.61
C ALA A 45 -8.06 -5.75 -22.48
N LYS A 46 -9.34 -6.06 -22.18
CA LYS A 46 -10.06 -5.50 -21.03
C LYS A 46 -9.41 -5.88 -19.70
N LYS A 47 -9.00 -7.16 -19.53
CA LYS A 47 -8.29 -7.63 -18.33
C LYS A 47 -6.95 -6.93 -18.16
N ARG A 48 -6.16 -6.74 -19.24
CA ARG A 48 -4.90 -5.98 -19.20
C ARG A 48 -5.11 -4.52 -18.81
N LYS A 49 -6.10 -3.83 -19.40
CA LYS A 49 -6.43 -2.44 -19.07
C LYS A 49 -6.85 -2.28 -17.61
N LYS A 50 -7.65 -3.22 -17.05
CA LYS A 50 -8.05 -3.21 -15.64
C LYS A 50 -6.82 -3.38 -14.73
N THR A 51 -5.95 -4.35 -15.00
CA THR A 51 -4.73 -4.59 -14.22
C THR A 51 -3.78 -3.38 -14.22
N VAL A 52 -3.57 -2.73 -15.38
CA VAL A 52 -2.73 -1.52 -15.46
C VAL A 52 -3.33 -0.36 -14.66
N LYS A 53 -4.66 -0.20 -14.66
CA LYS A 53 -5.35 0.83 -13.86
C LYS A 53 -5.20 0.56 -12.35
N GLU A 54 -5.33 -0.68 -11.91
CA GLU A 54 -5.15 -1.09 -10.51
C GLU A 54 -3.72 -0.83 -10.03
N ILE A 55 -2.73 -1.20 -10.82
CA ILE A 55 -1.31 -0.97 -10.50
C ILE A 55 -1.00 0.53 -10.43
N SER A 56 -1.54 1.32 -11.35
CA SER A 56 -1.40 2.78 -11.32
C SER A 56 -2.00 3.38 -10.05
N ALA A 57 -3.17 2.88 -9.60
CA ALA A 57 -3.81 3.32 -8.36
C ALA A 57 -2.97 2.97 -7.13
N VAL A 58 -2.42 1.74 -7.05
CA VAL A 58 -1.49 1.32 -5.98
C VAL A 58 -0.25 2.21 -5.96
N ALA A 59 0.37 2.44 -7.10
CA ALA A 59 1.56 3.28 -7.18
C ALA A 59 1.29 4.71 -6.66
N MET A 60 0.14 5.28 -6.99
CA MET A 60 -0.27 6.60 -6.49
C MET A 60 -0.48 6.63 -4.97
N GLU A 61 -1.12 5.61 -4.39
CA GLU A 61 -1.33 5.55 -2.94
C GLU A 61 -0.01 5.32 -2.18
N VAL A 62 0.88 4.48 -2.73
CA VAL A 62 2.23 4.30 -2.17
C VAL A 62 3.02 5.62 -2.20
N GLU A 63 2.91 6.39 -3.27
CA GLU A 63 3.55 7.69 -3.37
C GLU A 63 3.02 8.68 -2.33
N LYS A 64 1.70 8.67 -2.05
CA LYS A 64 1.12 9.47 -0.96
C LYS A 64 1.67 9.11 0.42
N MET A 65 2.04 7.85 0.66
CA MET A 65 2.65 7.42 1.92
C MET A 65 4.06 7.96 2.13
N LEU A 66 4.81 8.25 1.08
CA LEU A 66 6.22 8.69 1.19
C LEU A 66 6.37 10.00 1.94
N LYS A 67 5.46 10.95 1.73
CA LYS A 67 5.52 12.27 2.38
C LYS A 67 5.31 12.19 3.90
N PRO A 68 4.24 11.55 4.43
CA PRO A 68 4.05 11.37 5.86
C PRO A 68 5.20 10.59 6.52
N ILE A 69 5.73 9.55 5.87
CA ILE A 69 6.86 8.77 6.39
C ILE A 69 8.12 9.62 6.50
N THR A 70 8.43 10.40 5.48
CA THR A 70 9.56 11.34 5.51
C THR A 70 9.37 12.36 6.64
N THR A 71 8.14 12.80 6.90
CA THR A 71 7.78 13.68 8.00
C THR A 71 8.04 12.98 9.35
N LEU A 72 7.54 11.76 9.56
CA LEU A 72 7.78 10.99 10.79
C LEU A 72 9.27 10.76 11.04
N LYS A 73 10.02 10.40 10.01
CA LYS A 73 11.48 10.23 10.09
C LYS A 73 12.21 11.52 10.47
N SER A 74 11.74 12.65 9.95
CA SER A 74 12.27 13.97 10.34
C SER A 74 11.89 14.35 11.79
N LEU A 75 10.70 13.97 12.25
CA LEU A 75 10.22 14.26 13.60
C LEU A 75 10.89 13.36 14.64
N SER A 76 11.30 12.14 14.30
CA SER A 76 11.99 11.24 15.23
C SER A 76 13.29 11.85 15.80
N ALA A 77 13.99 12.68 15.03
CA ALA A 77 15.19 13.36 15.47
C ALA A 77 14.93 14.39 16.60
N TYR A 78 13.71 14.97 16.64
CA TYR A 78 13.33 15.84 17.76
C TYR A 78 13.00 15.02 19.01
N TYR A 79 12.36 13.86 18.85
CA TYR A 79 12.12 12.95 19.97
C TYR A 79 13.41 12.41 20.58
N ASP A 80 14.47 12.20 19.81
CA ASP A 80 15.80 11.85 20.32
C ASP A 80 16.37 12.97 21.22
N HIS A 81 16.10 14.23 20.88
CA HIS A 81 16.49 15.36 21.74
C HIS A 81 15.67 15.37 23.03
N VAL A 82 14.34 15.25 22.93
CA VAL A 82 13.45 15.19 24.10
C VAL A 82 13.87 14.06 25.04
N TYR A 83 14.13 12.88 24.52
CA TYR A 83 14.56 11.73 25.30
C TYR A 83 15.86 12.00 26.06
N ARG A 84 16.87 12.59 25.42
CA ARG A 84 18.15 12.92 26.07
C ARG A 84 17.97 13.98 27.15
N GLN A 85 17.20 15.01 26.87
CA GLN A 85 16.92 16.10 27.81
C GLN A 85 16.18 15.56 29.03
N TRP A 86 15.09 14.84 28.85
CA TRP A 86 14.34 14.23 29.94
C TRP A 86 15.15 13.18 30.68
N GLY A 87 15.95 12.37 30.00
CA GLY A 87 16.80 11.37 30.60
C GLY A 87 17.85 11.94 31.55
N THR A 88 18.31 13.17 31.28
CA THR A 88 19.27 13.85 32.16
C THR A 88 18.62 14.41 33.44
N ILE A 89 17.36 14.86 33.36
CA ILE A 89 16.70 15.61 34.44
C ILE A 89 15.72 14.73 35.22
N ALA A 90 15.05 13.79 34.54
CA ALA A 90 13.90 13.06 35.07
C ALA A 90 13.97 11.56 34.85
N ASN A 91 15.16 10.97 35.01
CA ASN A 91 15.39 9.57 34.74
C ASN A 91 14.47 8.60 35.48
N GLU A 92 14.28 8.87 36.80
CA GLU A 92 13.38 8.06 37.65
C GLU A 92 11.92 8.17 37.21
N ILE A 93 11.47 9.37 36.79
CA ILE A 93 10.12 9.60 36.28
C ILE A 93 9.91 8.85 34.97
N LEU A 94 10.89 8.84 34.05
CA LEU A 94 10.81 8.12 32.80
C LEU A 94 10.67 6.61 32.99
N GLU A 95 11.30 6.06 34.02
CA GLU A 95 11.20 4.64 34.36
C GLU A 95 9.89 4.31 35.06
N HIS A 96 9.48 5.12 36.04
CA HIS A 96 8.22 4.93 36.77
C HIS A 96 7.00 4.92 35.83
N HIS A 97 6.91 5.87 34.92
CA HIS A 97 5.83 5.97 33.94
C HIS A 97 6.07 5.15 32.66
N LYS A 98 7.12 4.32 32.63
CA LYS A 98 7.48 3.47 31.48
C LYS A 98 7.61 4.23 30.14
N ILE A 99 8.00 5.49 30.18
CA ILE A 99 8.08 6.38 29.01
C ILE A 99 9.27 5.98 28.10
N ARG A 100 10.39 5.58 28.71
CA ARG A 100 11.65 5.26 28.02
C ARG A 100 11.49 4.20 26.92
N PRO A 101 10.83 3.05 27.13
CA PRO A 101 10.66 2.05 26.09
C PRO A 101 9.92 2.59 24.87
N HIS A 102 8.97 3.50 25.05
CA HIS A 102 8.18 4.06 23.95
C HIS A 102 9.00 4.95 23.02
N PHE A 103 9.98 5.70 23.52
CA PHE A 103 10.93 6.46 22.68
C PHE A 103 11.71 5.53 21.75
N VAL A 104 12.28 4.45 22.30
CA VAL A 104 13.10 3.51 21.55
C VAL A 104 12.27 2.80 20.48
N ARG A 105 11.11 2.27 20.87
CA ARG A 105 10.22 1.55 19.96
C ARG A 105 9.65 2.43 18.87
N TYR A 106 9.27 3.68 19.18
CA TYR A 106 8.83 4.66 18.19
C TYR A 106 9.89 4.84 17.09
N ARG A 107 11.15 5.07 17.47
CA ARG A 107 12.25 5.25 16.49
C ARG A 107 12.50 4.03 15.62
N VAL A 108 12.53 2.85 16.24
CA VAL A 108 12.71 1.58 15.51
C VAL A 108 11.57 1.36 14.53
N ASN A 109 10.33 1.50 14.99
CA ASN A 109 9.14 1.27 14.18
C ASN A 109 9.04 2.24 12.99
N VAL A 110 9.40 3.51 13.17
CA VAL A 110 9.45 4.49 12.06
C VAL A 110 10.50 4.10 11.03
N SER A 111 11.66 3.59 11.45
CA SER A 111 12.70 3.11 10.53
C SER A 111 12.26 1.87 9.74
N GLU A 112 11.63 0.90 10.40
CA GLU A 112 11.08 -0.29 9.76
C GLU A 112 9.92 0.03 8.79
N LEU A 113 9.03 0.95 9.17
CA LEU A 113 7.98 1.45 8.29
C LEU A 113 8.56 2.05 7.00
N SER A 114 9.62 2.84 7.12
CA SER A 114 10.30 3.43 5.95
C SER A 114 10.80 2.34 4.98
N ILE A 115 11.41 1.28 5.49
CA ILE A 115 11.89 0.15 4.67
C ILE A 115 10.73 -0.57 4.00
N LEU A 116 9.67 -0.89 4.74
CA LEU A 116 8.50 -1.58 4.20
C LEU A 116 7.85 -0.80 3.05
N VAL A 117 7.72 0.51 3.17
CA VAL A 117 7.12 1.33 2.11
C VAL A 117 8.04 1.44 0.89
N GLU A 118 9.36 1.49 1.07
CA GLU A 118 10.30 1.43 -0.05
C GLU A 118 10.19 0.09 -0.82
N GLU A 119 9.99 -1.03 -0.11
CA GLU A 119 9.77 -2.34 -0.72
C GLU A 119 8.46 -2.37 -1.53
N VAL A 120 7.36 -1.92 -0.93
CA VAL A 120 6.06 -1.83 -1.63
C VAL A 120 6.15 -0.94 -2.86
N GLN A 121 6.87 0.18 -2.79
CA GLN A 121 7.09 1.05 -3.93
C GLN A 121 7.85 0.35 -5.07
N LYS A 122 8.88 -0.44 -4.75
CA LYS A 122 9.62 -1.24 -5.74
C LYS A 122 8.73 -2.29 -6.39
N MET A 123 7.91 -2.99 -5.61
CA MET A 123 6.95 -3.99 -6.10
C MET A 123 5.87 -3.36 -6.97
N ALA A 124 5.30 -2.22 -6.56
CA ALA A 124 4.30 -1.50 -7.34
C ALA A 124 4.85 -1.06 -8.71
N LYS A 125 6.12 -0.62 -8.78
CA LYS A 125 6.79 -0.29 -10.05
C LYS A 125 7.02 -1.50 -10.96
N ARG A 126 7.17 -2.70 -10.38
CA ARG A 126 7.35 -3.96 -11.12
C ARG A 126 6.03 -4.64 -11.49
N ASN A 127 4.91 -4.03 -11.19
CA ASN A 127 3.57 -4.61 -11.39
C ASN A 127 3.34 -5.90 -10.59
N GLU A 128 3.95 -6.04 -9.43
CA GLU A 128 3.82 -7.24 -8.60
C GLU A 128 2.54 -7.15 -7.74
N LYS A 129 1.68 -8.15 -7.87
CA LYS A 129 0.47 -8.25 -7.03
C LYS A 129 0.82 -8.45 -5.54
N SER A 130 2.02 -8.96 -5.26
CA SER A 130 2.55 -9.15 -3.91
C SER A 130 2.65 -7.83 -3.10
N ALA A 131 2.65 -6.66 -3.77
CA ALA A 131 2.62 -5.37 -3.08
C ALA A 131 1.49 -5.26 -2.04
N TYR A 132 0.32 -5.84 -2.33
CA TYR A 132 -0.81 -5.84 -1.40
C TYR A 132 -0.57 -6.62 -0.11
N GLN A 133 0.26 -7.67 -0.15
CA GLN A 133 0.57 -8.49 1.03
C GLN A 133 1.34 -7.71 2.11
N TYR A 134 2.01 -6.63 1.71
CA TYR A 134 2.76 -5.77 2.63
C TYR A 134 1.90 -4.66 3.26
N VAL A 135 0.70 -4.40 2.72
CA VAL A 135 -0.20 -3.37 3.27
C VAL A 135 -0.60 -3.70 4.70
N GLU A 136 -0.88 -4.97 5.00
CA GLU A 136 -1.21 -5.43 6.36
C GLU A 136 -0.03 -5.22 7.32
N LYS A 137 1.20 -5.55 6.91
CA LYS A 137 2.41 -5.32 7.70
C LYS A 137 2.66 -3.83 7.97
N ILE A 138 2.39 -2.98 6.97
CA ILE A 138 2.47 -1.52 7.11
C ILE A 138 1.43 -1.03 8.12
N ALA A 139 0.18 -1.53 8.03
CA ALA A 139 -0.89 -1.16 8.96
C ALA A 139 -0.54 -1.52 10.41
N TRP A 140 -0.05 -2.73 10.66
CA TRP A 140 0.39 -3.13 12.00
C TRP A 140 1.52 -2.28 12.54
N LYS A 141 2.51 -1.97 11.70
CA LYS A 141 3.62 -1.10 12.11
C LYS A 141 3.17 0.32 12.41
N LEU A 142 2.15 0.80 11.70
CA LEU A 142 1.54 2.10 11.96
C LEU A 142 0.77 2.11 13.30
N GLU A 143 0.03 1.04 13.60
CA GLU A 143 -0.66 0.88 14.89
C GLU A 143 0.33 0.88 16.05
N ASP A 144 1.45 0.14 15.93
CA ASP A 144 2.53 0.15 16.91
C ASP A 144 3.11 1.56 17.13
N ILE A 145 3.36 2.31 16.04
CA ILE A 145 3.87 3.68 16.12
C ILE A 145 2.88 4.58 16.86
N LYS A 146 1.59 4.48 16.53
CA LYS A 146 0.53 5.26 17.15
C LYS A 146 0.40 4.93 18.64
N GLU A 147 0.41 3.65 19.00
CA GLU A 147 0.37 3.22 20.39
C GLU A 147 1.55 3.78 21.19
N HIS A 148 2.77 3.62 20.69
CA HIS A 148 3.95 4.08 21.40
C HIS A 148 4.02 5.59 21.57
N ILE A 149 3.63 6.37 20.56
CA ILE A 149 3.61 7.83 20.71
C ILE A 149 2.49 8.30 21.65
N THR A 150 1.34 7.62 21.63
CA THR A 150 0.23 7.92 22.55
C THR A 150 0.63 7.63 23.99
N ASN A 151 1.22 6.47 24.26
CA ASN A 151 1.68 6.08 25.59
C ASN A 151 2.81 7.01 26.11
N LEU A 152 3.71 7.41 25.21
CA LEU A 152 4.73 8.40 25.54
C LEU A 152 4.11 9.74 25.97
N MET A 153 3.14 10.23 25.20
CA MET A 153 2.49 11.51 25.48
C MET A 153 1.65 11.45 26.75
N ASN A 154 0.89 10.35 26.97
CA ASN A 154 0.10 10.15 28.19
C ASN A 154 1.00 10.11 29.42
N GLY A 155 2.06 9.30 29.37
CA GLY A 155 3.03 9.23 30.48
C GLY A 155 3.71 10.58 30.75
N ALA A 156 4.00 11.37 29.71
CA ALA A 156 4.55 12.71 29.85
C ALA A 156 3.55 13.70 30.48
N VAL A 157 2.26 13.56 30.20
CA VAL A 157 1.20 14.38 30.85
C VAL A 157 1.02 13.95 32.29
N GLU A 158 0.85 12.65 32.58
CA GLU A 158 0.65 12.10 33.92
C GLU A 158 1.82 12.41 34.86
N SER A 159 3.04 12.40 34.33
CA SER A 159 4.24 12.71 35.09
C SER A 159 4.48 14.23 35.34
N GLY A 160 3.68 15.09 34.70
CA GLY A 160 3.88 16.54 34.73
C GLY A 160 5.03 17.04 33.82
N LEU A 161 5.73 16.16 33.09
CA LEU A 161 6.82 16.55 32.20
C LEU A 161 6.35 17.46 31.08
N MET A 162 5.14 17.23 30.53
CA MET A 162 4.58 18.10 29.48
C MET A 162 4.37 19.53 29.99
N GLU A 163 3.92 19.71 31.23
CA GLU A 163 3.70 21.04 31.81
C GLU A 163 5.05 21.73 32.17
N LEU A 164 5.98 20.95 32.69
CA LEU A 164 7.33 21.44 33.03
C LEU A 164 8.08 21.94 31.80
N TYR A 165 7.96 21.24 30.68
CA TYR A 165 8.69 21.51 29.43
C TYR A 165 7.84 22.11 28.32
N LYS A 166 6.61 22.59 28.61
CA LYS A 166 5.69 23.11 27.58
C LYS A 166 6.24 24.26 26.75
N ASN A 167 7.10 25.06 27.33
CA ASN A 167 7.71 26.25 26.73
C ASN A 167 9.09 25.92 26.08
N GLU A 168 9.59 24.72 26.27
CA GLU A 168 10.88 24.34 25.72
C GLU A 168 10.77 23.89 24.25
N GLU A 169 11.82 24.21 23.51
CA GLU A 169 11.95 23.86 22.11
C GLU A 169 12.82 22.63 21.93
N CYS A 170 12.27 21.62 21.28
CA CYS A 170 13.02 20.44 20.85
C CYS A 170 13.90 20.80 19.65
N ILE A 171 15.14 20.37 19.66
CA ILE A 171 16.12 20.67 18.61
C ILE A 171 16.46 19.39 17.84
N ASN A 172 16.36 19.42 16.52
CA ASN A 172 16.81 18.30 15.69
C ASN A 172 18.32 18.38 15.39
N GLY A 173 18.87 17.31 14.79
CA GLY A 173 20.29 17.24 14.44
C GLY A 173 20.78 18.33 13.45
N LYS A 174 19.87 19.14 12.87
CA LYS A 174 20.17 20.26 11.99
C LYS A 174 20.00 21.63 12.70
N GLY A 175 19.84 21.65 14.02
CA GLY A 175 19.65 22.86 14.81
C GLY A 175 18.28 23.52 14.67
N ARG A 176 17.32 22.90 13.99
CA ARG A 176 15.96 23.43 13.87
C ARG A 176 15.18 23.17 15.16
N ARG A 177 14.42 24.18 15.59
CA ARG A 177 13.65 24.15 16.83
C ARG A 177 12.18 23.91 16.55
N LEU A 178 11.53 23.20 17.47
CA LEU A 178 10.10 22.87 17.39
C LEU A 178 9.57 22.67 18.81
N GLY A 179 8.49 23.37 19.20
CA GLY A 179 7.85 23.15 20.49
C GLY A 179 7.27 21.74 20.63
N LEU A 180 7.33 21.19 21.83
CA LEU A 180 6.92 19.81 22.13
C LEU A 180 5.47 19.50 21.72
N GLN A 181 4.53 20.40 22.01
CA GLN A 181 3.12 20.26 21.59
C GLN A 181 2.96 20.24 20.06
N THR A 182 3.71 21.11 19.38
CA THR A 182 3.71 21.18 17.91
C THR A 182 4.33 19.90 17.31
N LEU A 183 5.36 19.36 17.96
CA LEU A 183 5.97 18.08 17.58
C LEU A 183 4.95 16.93 17.65
N ALA A 184 4.24 16.83 18.78
CA ALA A 184 3.18 15.82 18.95
C ALA A 184 2.07 15.97 17.89
N GLY A 185 1.53 17.18 17.72
CA GLY A 185 0.48 17.44 16.74
C GLY A 185 0.89 17.11 15.29
N LYS A 186 2.12 17.44 14.89
CA LYS A 186 2.65 17.07 13.57
C LYS A 186 2.82 15.55 13.42
N THR A 187 3.20 14.85 14.48
CA THR A 187 3.33 13.39 14.49
C THR A 187 1.98 12.73 14.28
N PHE A 188 0.95 13.09 15.05
CA PHE A 188 -0.41 12.56 14.89
C PHE A 188 -0.99 12.87 13.51
N LYS A 189 -0.77 14.07 13.00
CA LYS A 189 -1.19 14.41 11.63
C LYS A 189 -0.53 13.53 10.58
N ALA A 190 0.76 13.25 10.69
CA ALA A 190 1.46 12.37 9.76
C ALA A 190 0.94 10.92 9.85
N ILE A 191 0.62 10.43 11.05
CA ILE A 191 0.03 9.11 11.28
C ILE A 191 -1.36 9.03 10.62
N SER A 192 -2.23 10.02 10.84
CA SER A 192 -3.56 10.06 10.23
C SER A 192 -3.50 10.05 8.70
N GLN A 193 -2.56 10.78 8.10
CA GLN A 193 -2.36 10.76 6.64
C GLN A 193 -1.93 9.38 6.12
N LEU A 194 -1.16 8.62 6.90
CA LEU A 194 -0.80 7.25 6.56
C LEU A 194 -1.98 6.29 6.69
N GLU A 195 -2.80 6.44 7.74
CA GLU A 195 -4.03 5.65 7.94
C GLU A 195 -4.99 5.81 6.76
N ASP A 196 -5.20 7.05 6.29
CA ASP A 196 -6.04 7.34 5.12
C ASP A 196 -5.51 6.66 3.85
N ALA A 197 -4.20 6.75 3.59
CA ALA A 197 -3.57 6.13 2.43
C ALA A 197 -3.65 4.59 2.49
N ILE A 198 -3.43 3.99 3.66
CA ILE A 198 -3.57 2.55 3.89
C ILE A 198 -5.03 2.12 3.69
N GLY A 199 -5.99 2.87 4.21
CA GLY A 199 -7.42 2.60 4.02
C GLY A 199 -7.80 2.58 2.54
N THR A 200 -7.26 3.51 1.75
CA THR A 200 -7.47 3.55 0.29
C THR A 200 -6.83 2.35 -0.41
N LEU A 201 -5.60 1.97 -0.03
CA LEU A 201 -4.94 0.78 -0.58
C LEU A 201 -5.70 -0.52 -0.29
N LYS A 202 -6.23 -0.66 0.94
CA LYS A 202 -7.06 -1.82 1.31
C LYS A 202 -8.30 -1.90 0.43
N LYS A 203 -9.01 -0.80 0.23
CA LYS A 203 -10.19 -0.74 -0.67
C LYS A 203 -9.85 -1.15 -2.10
N ILE A 204 -8.74 -0.64 -2.65
CA ILE A 204 -8.28 -1.01 -4.00
C ILE A 204 -7.95 -2.51 -4.08
N ALA A 205 -7.36 -3.06 -3.03
CA ALA A 205 -7.05 -4.49 -2.96
C ALA A 205 -8.33 -5.34 -2.94
N ASP A 206 -9.30 -4.98 -2.12
CA ASP A 206 -10.58 -5.69 -2.00
C ASP A 206 -11.40 -5.64 -3.29
N GLU A 207 -11.43 -4.50 -3.98
CA GLU A 207 -12.10 -4.34 -5.27
C GLU A 207 -11.41 -5.11 -6.42
N GLY A 208 -10.11 -5.35 -6.31
CA GLY A 208 -9.29 -6.07 -7.30
C GLY A 208 -9.29 -7.59 -7.12
N THR A 209 -9.69 -8.10 -5.97
CA THR A 209 -9.76 -9.54 -5.67
C THR A 209 -11.13 -10.10 -6.05
N ASP A 210 -11.14 -11.13 -6.92
CA ASP A 210 -12.30 -11.94 -7.17
C ASP A 210 -12.72 -12.61 -5.85
N PRO A 211 -13.96 -12.42 -5.34
CA PRO A 211 -14.39 -12.98 -4.06
C PRO A 211 -14.25 -14.50 -3.99
N PHE A 212 -14.16 -15.20 -5.12
CA PHE A 212 -13.89 -16.64 -5.20
C PHE A 212 -12.40 -17.01 -5.20
N SER A 213 -11.49 -16.07 -5.38
CA SER A 213 -10.02 -16.31 -5.32
C SER A 213 -9.44 -16.11 -3.92
N VAL A 214 -10.23 -15.69 -2.96
CA VAL A 214 -9.81 -15.40 -1.57
C VAL A 214 -9.33 -16.67 -0.84
N GLY A 215 -9.70 -17.87 -1.31
CA GLY A 215 -9.27 -19.14 -0.70
C GLY A 215 -7.76 -19.38 -0.74
N ASP A 216 -7.04 -18.87 -1.73
CA ASP A 216 -5.62 -19.18 -1.94
C ASP A 216 -4.64 -18.20 -1.25
N HIS A 217 -5.12 -17.03 -0.81
CA HIS A 217 -4.27 -15.97 -0.26
C HIS A 217 -4.52 -15.63 1.21
N MET A 218 -5.46 -16.31 1.87
CA MET A 218 -5.64 -16.17 3.31
C MET A 218 -4.41 -16.70 4.05
N SER A 219 -3.79 -15.85 4.88
CA SER A 219 -2.71 -16.29 5.76
C SER A 219 -3.19 -17.47 6.63
N ALA A 220 -2.30 -18.38 7.00
CA ALA A 220 -2.62 -19.52 7.86
C ALA A 220 -3.34 -19.09 9.16
N ARG A 221 -3.09 -17.88 9.63
CA ARG A 221 -3.69 -17.25 10.81
C ARG A 221 -5.14 -16.81 10.59
N THR A 222 -5.47 -16.33 9.39
CA THR A 222 -6.85 -15.94 9.02
C THR A 222 -7.70 -17.19 8.78
N ARG A 223 -7.13 -18.25 8.17
CA ARG A 223 -7.81 -19.55 8.04
C ARG A 223 -8.17 -20.17 9.39
N ALA A 224 -7.28 -20.11 10.38
CA ALA A 224 -7.54 -20.64 11.72
C ALA A 224 -8.69 -19.89 12.45
N ARG A 225 -8.94 -18.62 12.14
CA ARG A 225 -10.07 -17.85 12.72
C ARG A 225 -11.42 -18.12 12.06
N CYS A 226 -11.44 -18.52 10.80
CA CYS A 226 -12.70 -18.83 10.11
C CYS A 226 -13.23 -20.23 10.37
N TRP A 227 -12.44 -21.12 11.01
CA TRP A 227 -12.79 -22.52 11.29
C TRP A 227 -12.86 -22.83 12.80
N ALA A 228 -12.74 -21.83 13.65
CA ALA A 228 -12.94 -21.91 15.10
C ALA A 228 -14.25 -21.23 15.51
#